data_88b75989235a8110d27697da1cb673ca
#
_entry.id   88b75989235a8110d27697da1cb673ca
#
_cell.length_a   1.000
_cell.length_b   1.000
_cell.length_c   1.000
_cell.angle_alpha   90.00
_cell.angle_beta   90.00
_cell.angle_gamma   90.00
#
_symmetry.space_group_name_H-M   'P 1'
#
loop_
_entity.id
_entity.type
_entity.pdbx_description
1 polymer ?
#
loop_
_entity_poly.entity_id
_entity_poly.type
_entity_poly.pdbx_seq_one_letter_code
_entity_poly.pdbx_strand_id
1 'polypeptide(L)'
;MNILIFGAGAIGSHLAYCLKDKKNNIILLSKKKYVKAMRYNGLNLNIYSNEKLKKKILLKESKNFKFEFDLKKINKIFREQCDVIFVTVKLKDFKLNIFKEITNLCNKNSLLVLPCTYLPPWWFNGIFKSNKVKNINKEIKISKKYQNNMVGMTMWLSGKMKKPGYAEIKHVQRGYPIKEVHPSKKSTTNKLRTIIKKRCISPNVRNIYSEIYIKAINSFAFNLIALDTEQNNFQLKKNENAIKSINKIFFEFDSIVSSLGIPIFQSASSRINQTLSSTRHTLSMLTDFKKGKKVEIAYLWKTLLLLANLSKKKINFSKKIYKKVLIKLKKNGNLA
;
A
#
# COMPACT_ATOMS: atom_id res chain seq x y z
N MET A 1 22.88 -4.99 -1.13
CA MET A 1 21.88 -4.85 -0.06
C MET A 1 21.20 -6.19 0.16
N ASN A 2 20.99 -6.57 1.42
CA ASN A 2 20.17 -7.72 1.82
C ASN A 2 18.70 -7.27 1.95
N ILE A 3 17.84 -7.75 1.07
CA ILE A 3 16.46 -7.27 0.93
C ILE A 3 15.48 -8.41 1.16
N LEU A 4 14.61 -8.24 2.15
CA LEU A 4 13.49 -9.13 2.38
C LEU A 4 12.20 -8.50 1.83
N ILE A 5 11.48 -9.24 0.99
CA ILE A 5 10.14 -8.86 0.52
C ILE A 5 9.15 -9.87 1.11
N PHE A 6 8.40 -9.45 2.11
CA PHE A 6 7.34 -10.27 2.71
C PHE A 6 6.03 -10.07 1.96
N GLY A 7 5.64 -11.09 1.20
CA GLY A 7 4.44 -11.15 0.39
C GLY A 7 4.74 -11.24 -1.10
N ALA A 8 4.54 -12.42 -1.72
CA ALA A 8 4.65 -12.63 -3.17
C ALA A 8 3.30 -12.34 -3.88
N GLY A 9 2.61 -11.28 -3.47
CA GLY A 9 1.50 -10.70 -4.21
C GLY A 9 2.00 -9.92 -5.43
N ALA A 10 1.09 -9.29 -6.19
CA ALA A 10 1.48 -8.54 -7.38
C ALA A 10 2.50 -7.43 -7.07
N ILE A 11 2.33 -6.71 -5.95
CA ILE A 11 3.25 -5.65 -5.54
C ILE A 11 4.62 -6.20 -5.15
N GLY A 12 4.68 -7.23 -4.28
CA GLY A 12 5.95 -7.83 -3.88
C GLY A 12 6.69 -8.46 -5.06
N SER A 13 5.97 -9.09 -5.97
CA SER A 13 6.53 -9.64 -7.22
C SER A 13 7.13 -8.53 -8.11
N HIS A 14 6.45 -7.41 -8.25
CA HIS A 14 6.93 -6.27 -9.01
C HIS A 14 8.14 -5.59 -8.34
N LEU A 15 8.10 -5.43 -7.02
CA LEU A 15 9.26 -4.91 -6.28
C LEU A 15 10.47 -5.83 -6.39
N ALA A 16 10.26 -7.16 -6.33
CA ALA A 16 11.34 -8.13 -6.56
C ALA A 16 12.00 -7.92 -7.94
N TYR A 17 11.21 -7.68 -8.98
CA TYR A 17 11.73 -7.32 -10.29
C TYR A 17 12.47 -5.97 -10.28
N CYS A 18 11.89 -4.94 -9.69
CA CYS A 18 12.49 -3.61 -9.64
C CYS A 18 13.84 -3.60 -8.91
N LEU A 19 13.97 -4.40 -7.87
CA LEU A 19 15.13 -4.45 -6.98
C LEU A 19 16.20 -5.47 -7.42
N LYS A 20 15.89 -6.38 -8.35
CA LYS A 20 16.83 -7.40 -8.81
C LYS A 20 18.03 -6.75 -9.51
N ASP A 21 19.17 -6.82 -8.85
CA ASP A 21 20.47 -6.31 -9.32
C ASP A 21 21.56 -7.29 -8.84
N LYS A 22 22.70 -7.34 -9.55
CA LYS A 22 23.84 -8.24 -9.17
C LYS A 22 24.36 -7.93 -7.75
N LYS A 23 24.19 -6.69 -7.27
CA LYS A 23 24.66 -6.22 -5.96
C LYS A 23 23.64 -6.41 -4.83
N ASN A 24 22.43 -6.92 -5.12
CA ASN A 24 21.38 -7.10 -4.13
C ASN A 24 21.09 -8.59 -3.91
N ASN A 25 21.07 -9.00 -2.64
CA ASN A 25 20.60 -10.32 -2.23
C ASN A 25 19.12 -10.18 -1.83
N ILE A 26 18.22 -10.83 -2.56
CA ILE A 26 16.78 -10.67 -2.37
C ILE A 26 16.17 -12.01 -1.96
N ILE A 27 15.39 -11.98 -0.88
CA ILE A 27 14.52 -13.10 -0.52
C ILE A 27 13.07 -12.64 -0.65
N LEU A 28 12.28 -13.36 -1.45
CA LEU A 28 10.83 -13.19 -1.57
C LEU A 28 10.13 -14.24 -0.68
N LEU A 29 9.68 -13.78 0.49
CA LEU A 29 9.00 -14.63 1.48
C LEU A 29 7.51 -14.72 1.17
N SER A 30 6.96 -15.94 1.13
CA SER A 30 5.54 -16.18 0.88
C SER A 30 5.05 -17.50 1.48
N LYS A 31 3.75 -17.77 1.35
CA LYS A 31 3.14 -19.06 1.76
C LYS A 31 3.75 -20.21 0.95
N LYS A 32 3.94 -21.37 1.57
CA LYS A 32 4.57 -22.58 0.99
C LYS A 32 4.08 -22.92 -0.43
N LYS A 33 2.75 -22.86 -0.66
CA LYS A 33 2.16 -23.11 -1.98
C LYS A 33 2.63 -22.16 -3.08
N TYR A 34 2.85 -20.87 -2.76
CA TYR A 34 3.35 -19.87 -3.71
C TYR A 34 4.83 -20.11 -4.01
N VAL A 35 5.62 -20.43 -2.97
CA VAL A 35 7.05 -20.71 -3.12
C VAL A 35 7.26 -21.97 -3.98
N LYS A 36 6.51 -23.05 -3.74
CA LYS A 36 6.57 -24.27 -4.60
C LYS A 36 6.29 -23.94 -6.06
N ALA A 37 5.21 -23.17 -6.34
CA ALA A 37 4.85 -22.78 -7.70
C ALA A 37 5.93 -21.90 -8.36
N MET A 38 6.54 -20.96 -7.62
CA MET A 38 7.59 -20.08 -8.12
C MET A 38 8.93 -20.82 -8.34
N ARG A 39 9.26 -21.81 -7.53
CA ARG A 39 10.44 -22.65 -7.73
C ARG A 39 10.30 -23.51 -8.99
N TYR A 40 9.12 -24.05 -9.23
CA TYR A 40 8.85 -24.88 -10.41
C TYR A 40 8.76 -24.07 -11.71
N ASN A 41 7.93 -23.00 -11.75
CA ASN A 41 7.60 -22.25 -12.96
C ASN A 41 8.35 -20.92 -13.08
N GLY A 42 9.13 -20.52 -12.09
CA GLY A 42 9.60 -19.15 -11.94
C GLY A 42 8.48 -18.18 -11.49
N LEU A 43 8.87 -16.97 -11.21
CA LEU A 43 7.95 -15.85 -10.97
C LEU A 43 7.72 -15.11 -12.28
N ASN A 44 6.54 -15.26 -12.84
CA ASN A 44 6.12 -14.63 -14.10
C ASN A 44 5.48 -13.28 -13.82
N LEU A 45 5.90 -12.24 -14.50
CA LEU A 45 5.38 -10.90 -14.34
C LEU A 45 5.12 -10.27 -15.72
N ASN A 46 3.86 -9.92 -15.98
CA ASN A 46 3.47 -9.16 -17.16
C ASN A 46 3.23 -7.71 -16.79
N ILE A 47 3.89 -6.79 -17.48
CA ILE A 47 3.73 -5.34 -17.31
C ILE A 47 3.02 -4.79 -18.52
N TYR A 48 1.92 -4.06 -18.27
CA TYR A 48 1.07 -3.44 -19.29
C TYR A 48 1.18 -1.91 -19.22
N SER A 49 1.05 -1.28 -20.37
CA SER A 49 0.85 0.17 -20.49
C SER A 49 -0.26 0.41 -21.51
N ASN A 50 -1.27 1.22 -21.15
CA ASN A 50 -2.44 1.47 -21.98
C ASN A 50 -3.08 0.17 -22.53
N GLU A 51 -3.25 -0.81 -21.63
CA GLU A 51 -3.76 -2.15 -21.91
C GLU A 51 -2.92 -3.04 -22.86
N LYS A 52 -1.86 -2.49 -23.44
CA LYS A 52 -0.92 -3.26 -24.28
C LYS A 52 0.18 -3.89 -23.40
N LEU A 53 0.47 -5.15 -23.64
CA LEU A 53 1.58 -5.84 -22.98
C LEU A 53 2.90 -5.19 -23.41
N LYS A 54 3.64 -4.62 -22.46
CA LYS A 54 4.94 -3.97 -22.71
C LYS A 54 6.11 -4.89 -22.40
N LYS A 55 5.98 -5.72 -21.37
CA LYS A 55 7.08 -6.55 -20.92
C LYS A 55 6.60 -7.85 -20.28
N LYS A 56 7.20 -8.97 -20.69
CA LYS A 56 7.13 -10.27 -20.01
C LYS A 56 8.43 -10.50 -19.28
N ILE A 57 8.38 -10.88 -18.02
CA ILE A 57 9.53 -11.08 -17.16
C ILE A 57 9.37 -12.43 -16.47
N LEU A 58 10.44 -13.21 -16.50
CA LEU A 58 10.57 -14.45 -15.75
C LEU A 58 11.72 -14.30 -14.76
N LEU A 59 11.42 -14.38 -13.47
CA LEU A 59 12.42 -14.42 -12.41
C LEU A 59 12.55 -15.86 -11.90
N LYS A 60 13.75 -16.40 -12.00
CA LYS A 60 14.13 -17.70 -11.43
C LYS A 60 15.09 -17.50 -10.26
N GLU A 61 15.17 -18.46 -9.36
CA GLU A 61 16.16 -18.46 -8.27
C GLU A 61 17.57 -18.37 -8.85
N SER A 62 18.44 -17.72 -8.12
CA SER A 62 19.86 -17.55 -8.41
C SER A 62 20.65 -17.39 -7.11
N LYS A 63 21.97 -17.27 -7.19
CA LYS A 63 22.81 -16.97 -6.01
C LYS A 63 22.23 -15.81 -5.17
N ASN A 64 21.76 -14.75 -5.84
CA ASN A 64 21.34 -13.49 -5.19
C ASN A 64 19.82 -13.28 -5.18
N PHE A 65 19.01 -14.27 -5.58
CA PHE A 65 17.57 -14.15 -5.60
C PHE A 65 16.91 -15.48 -5.24
N LYS A 66 16.19 -15.53 -4.13
CA LYS A 66 15.59 -16.76 -3.60
C LYS A 66 14.12 -16.59 -3.25
N PHE A 67 13.35 -17.67 -3.37
CA PHE A 67 11.99 -17.81 -2.86
C PHE A 67 12.02 -18.58 -1.54
N GLU A 68 11.38 -18.05 -0.48
CA GLU A 68 11.40 -18.73 0.82
C GLU A 68 10.03 -18.65 1.51
N PHE A 69 9.71 -19.65 2.33
CA PHE A 69 8.50 -19.71 3.15
C PHE A 69 8.81 -19.88 4.64
N ASP A 70 10.07 -20.13 4.99
CA ASP A 70 10.53 -20.36 6.34
C ASP A 70 11.38 -19.19 6.86
N LEU A 71 10.89 -18.50 7.88
CA LEU A 71 11.59 -17.38 8.51
C LEU A 71 12.89 -17.79 9.19
N LYS A 72 12.98 -19.03 9.75
CA LYS A 72 14.20 -19.52 10.38
C LYS A 72 15.34 -19.64 9.37
N LYS A 73 15.03 -20.04 8.12
CA LYS A 73 16.03 -20.08 7.04
C LYS A 73 16.48 -18.69 6.63
N ILE A 74 15.58 -17.71 6.63
CA ILE A 74 15.93 -16.32 6.31
C ILE A 74 16.91 -15.77 7.34
N ASN A 75 16.67 -16.01 8.63
CA ASN A 75 17.57 -15.61 9.71
C ASN A 75 18.99 -16.16 9.51
N LYS A 76 19.12 -17.44 9.11
CA LYS A 76 20.41 -18.04 8.80
C LYS A 76 21.09 -17.39 7.57
N ILE A 77 20.33 -17.07 6.51
CA ILE A 77 20.87 -16.50 5.28
C ILE A 77 21.35 -15.07 5.49
N PHE A 78 20.55 -14.24 6.19
CA PHE A 78 20.88 -12.83 6.41
C PHE A 78 21.65 -12.58 7.70
N ARG A 79 21.83 -13.58 8.57
CA ARG A 79 22.55 -13.45 9.85
C ARG A 79 22.14 -12.18 10.61
N GLU A 80 20.83 -11.94 10.71
CA GLU A 80 20.22 -10.75 11.33
C GLU A 80 20.61 -9.40 10.69
N GLN A 81 21.14 -9.41 9.48
CA GLN A 81 21.59 -8.21 8.76
C GLN A 81 20.71 -7.94 7.54
N CYS A 82 19.47 -7.56 7.76
CA CYS A 82 18.58 -7.16 6.68
C CYS A 82 18.65 -5.63 6.49
N ASP A 83 19.09 -5.17 5.31
CA ASP A 83 19.17 -3.73 5.00
C ASP A 83 17.79 -3.13 4.74
N VAL A 84 16.91 -3.89 4.06
CA VAL A 84 15.57 -3.41 3.70
C VAL A 84 14.55 -4.52 3.85
N ILE A 85 13.47 -4.24 4.55
CA ILE A 85 12.33 -5.12 4.68
C ILE A 85 11.09 -4.45 4.06
N PHE A 86 10.53 -5.06 3.02
CA PHE A 86 9.24 -4.69 2.47
C PHE A 86 8.15 -5.58 3.01
N VAL A 87 7.08 -5.00 3.55
CA VAL A 87 5.88 -5.73 4.00
C VAL A 87 4.76 -5.47 3.01
N THR A 88 4.59 -6.37 2.03
CA THR A 88 3.65 -6.20 0.89
C THR A 88 2.43 -7.11 0.97
N VAL A 89 2.19 -7.72 2.12
CA VAL A 89 0.98 -8.52 2.37
C VAL A 89 -0.25 -7.61 2.49
N LYS A 90 -1.41 -8.13 2.10
CA LYS A 90 -2.68 -7.42 2.33
C LYS A 90 -2.96 -7.32 3.83
N LEU A 91 -3.68 -6.25 4.25
CA LEU A 91 -4.02 -6.02 5.66
C LEU A 91 -4.75 -7.21 6.32
N LYS A 92 -5.65 -7.85 5.61
CA LYS A 92 -6.36 -9.05 6.08
C LYS A 92 -5.45 -10.26 6.35
N ASP A 93 -4.30 -10.30 5.68
CA ASP A 93 -3.29 -11.36 5.83
C ASP A 93 -2.16 -10.94 6.81
N PHE A 94 -2.22 -9.71 7.33
CA PHE A 94 -1.24 -9.16 8.25
C PHE A 94 -1.48 -9.70 9.67
N LYS A 95 -0.56 -10.51 10.16
CA LYS A 95 -0.59 -11.05 11.52
C LYS A 95 0.50 -10.42 12.36
N LEU A 96 0.14 -9.94 13.55
CA LEU A 96 1.04 -9.23 14.45
C LEU A 96 2.25 -10.06 14.90
N ASN A 97 2.07 -11.35 15.13
CA ASN A 97 3.17 -12.26 15.50
C ASN A 97 4.19 -12.37 14.36
N ILE A 98 3.74 -12.55 13.12
CA ILE A 98 4.63 -12.61 11.95
C ILE A 98 5.36 -11.27 11.76
N PHE A 99 4.67 -10.15 11.97
CA PHE A 99 5.31 -8.83 11.90
C PHE A 99 6.42 -8.68 12.96
N LYS A 100 6.20 -9.14 14.18
CA LYS A 100 7.23 -9.14 15.22
C LYS A 100 8.46 -9.96 14.81
N GLU A 101 8.24 -11.18 14.29
CA GLU A 101 9.34 -12.04 13.84
C GLU A 101 10.14 -11.39 12.70
N ILE A 102 9.45 -10.76 11.72
CA ILE A 102 10.09 -10.06 10.62
C ILE A 102 10.86 -8.84 11.12
N THR A 103 10.33 -8.11 12.09
CA THR A 103 11.00 -6.92 12.63
C THR A 103 12.22 -7.28 13.50
N ASN A 104 12.34 -8.52 13.99
CA ASN A 104 13.57 -8.98 14.65
C ASN A 104 14.76 -9.06 13.68
N LEU A 105 14.52 -9.09 12.36
CA LEU A 105 15.57 -8.96 11.34
C LEU A 105 16.06 -7.52 11.14
N CYS A 106 15.39 -6.53 11.76
CA CYS A 106 15.79 -5.14 11.69
C CYS A 106 16.90 -4.84 12.70
N ASN A 107 17.96 -4.21 12.25
CA ASN A 107 18.93 -3.52 13.08
C ASN A 107 18.72 -1.99 13.01
N LYS A 108 19.55 -1.21 13.70
CA LYS A 108 19.47 0.26 13.72
C LYS A 108 19.59 0.91 12.34
N ASN A 109 20.21 0.24 11.36
CA ASN A 109 20.44 0.75 10.01
C ASN A 109 19.37 0.29 9.01
N SER A 110 18.59 -0.70 9.34
CA SER A 110 17.56 -1.27 8.45
C SER A 110 16.49 -0.25 8.05
N LEU A 111 15.94 -0.40 6.86
CA LEU A 111 14.73 0.27 6.41
C LEU A 111 13.55 -0.69 6.51
N LEU A 112 12.47 -0.26 7.16
CA LEU A 112 11.20 -0.97 7.21
C LEU A 112 10.18 -0.23 6.33
N VAL A 113 9.88 -0.81 5.18
CA VAL A 113 9.02 -0.21 4.15
C VAL A 113 7.67 -0.90 4.15
N LEU A 114 6.62 -0.15 4.44
CA LEU A 114 5.24 -0.62 4.40
C LEU A 114 4.50 0.10 3.26
N PRO A 115 4.48 -0.47 2.04
CA PRO A 115 3.65 0.07 0.96
C PRO A 115 2.19 0.01 1.37
N CYS A 116 1.51 1.14 1.42
CA CYS A 116 0.15 1.22 1.96
C CYS A 116 -0.79 2.04 1.09
N THR A 117 -2.08 1.74 1.22
CA THR A 117 -3.20 2.49 0.66
C THR A 117 -4.11 3.04 1.75
N TYR A 118 -3.67 3.01 3.00
CA TYR A 118 -4.35 3.46 4.22
C TYR A 118 -3.37 4.25 5.10
N LEU A 119 -3.84 4.85 6.19
CA LEU A 119 -2.98 5.53 7.15
C LEU A 119 -2.35 4.49 8.10
N PRO A 120 -1.05 4.18 7.99
CA PRO A 120 -0.43 3.17 8.84
C PRO A 120 -0.18 3.68 10.27
N PRO A 121 0.00 2.79 11.26
CA PRO A 121 0.22 3.19 12.65
C PRO A 121 1.37 4.18 12.86
N TRP A 122 2.48 4.04 12.15
CA TRP A 122 3.62 4.95 12.25
C TRP A 122 3.31 6.37 11.76
N TRP A 123 2.33 6.52 10.85
CA TRP A 123 1.86 7.82 10.37
C TRP A 123 1.24 8.61 11.53
N PHE A 124 0.39 7.97 12.33
CA PHE A 124 -0.20 8.59 13.52
C PHE A 124 0.87 8.96 14.56
N ASN A 125 1.86 8.09 14.79
CA ASN A 125 2.95 8.37 15.72
C ASN A 125 3.78 9.60 15.32
N GLY A 126 3.92 9.88 14.03
CA GLY A 126 4.65 11.03 13.53
C GLY A 126 3.88 12.34 13.63
N ILE A 127 2.54 12.29 13.52
CA ILE A 127 1.66 13.47 13.56
C ILE A 127 1.23 13.80 14.98
N PHE A 128 0.78 12.82 15.73
CA PHE A 128 0.27 13.00 17.10
C PHE A 128 1.37 12.68 18.11
N LYS A 129 2.25 13.66 18.40
CA LYS A 129 3.38 13.53 19.34
C LYS A 129 2.98 13.24 20.79
N SER A 130 1.71 13.27 21.14
CA SER A 130 1.20 13.20 22.50
C SER A 130 0.75 11.81 22.94
N ASN A 131 0.59 11.67 24.28
CA ASN A 131 0.03 10.49 24.95
C ASN A 131 -1.35 10.05 24.47
N LYS A 132 -2.07 10.89 23.67
CA LYS A 132 -3.38 10.60 23.09
C LYS A 132 -3.42 9.35 22.22
N VAL A 133 -2.28 8.96 21.63
CA VAL A 133 -2.15 7.75 20.78
C VAL A 133 -1.74 6.52 21.60
N LYS A 134 -1.30 6.70 22.85
CA LYS A 134 -0.72 5.62 23.67
C LYS A 134 -1.68 4.45 23.93
N ASN A 135 -2.99 4.67 23.94
CA ASN A 135 -3.97 3.68 24.38
C ASN A 135 -4.78 3.03 23.26
N ILE A 136 -4.53 3.37 21.98
CA ILE A 136 -5.48 3.08 20.92
C ILE A 136 -5.24 1.73 20.23
N ASN A 137 -3.99 1.22 20.17
CA ASN A 137 -3.73 -0.06 19.50
C ASN A 137 -2.34 -0.65 19.82
N LYS A 138 -2.25 -1.99 19.97
CA LYS A 138 -0.97 -2.71 20.08
C LYS A 138 -0.06 -2.48 18.87
N GLU A 139 -0.64 -2.32 17.68
CA GLU A 139 0.05 -2.01 16.42
C GLU A 139 0.78 -0.67 16.46
N ILE A 140 0.19 0.36 17.11
CA ILE A 140 0.81 1.68 17.30
C ILE A 140 2.01 1.60 18.23
N LYS A 141 1.94 0.79 19.30
CA LYS A 141 3.09 0.56 20.20
C LYS A 141 4.27 -0.08 19.47
N ILE A 142 4.01 -1.08 18.62
CA ILE A 142 5.06 -1.76 17.85
C ILE A 142 5.66 -0.81 16.83
N SER A 143 4.84 -0.03 16.12
CA SER A 143 5.34 0.93 15.15
C SER A 143 6.21 2.01 15.79
N LYS A 144 5.95 2.39 17.07
CA LYS A 144 6.77 3.34 17.80
C LYS A 144 8.19 2.84 18.02
N LYS A 145 8.37 1.54 18.35
CA LYS A 145 9.70 0.92 18.52
C LYS A 145 10.56 1.04 17.25
N TYR A 146 9.94 0.92 16.08
CA TYR A 146 10.61 0.93 14.78
C TYR A 146 10.43 2.25 14.01
N GLN A 147 9.98 3.33 14.67
CA GLN A 147 9.71 4.61 14.01
C GLN A 147 10.91 5.13 13.21
N ASN A 148 12.11 5.01 13.77
CA ASN A 148 13.34 5.47 13.12
C ASN A 148 13.75 4.62 11.92
N ASN A 149 13.23 3.40 11.79
CA ASN A 149 13.46 2.51 10.67
C ASN A 149 12.43 2.69 9.55
N MET A 150 11.32 3.40 9.83
CA MET A 150 10.21 3.52 8.90
C MET A 150 10.56 4.32 7.67
N VAL A 151 10.15 3.79 6.54
CA VAL A 151 10.16 4.47 5.24
C VAL A 151 8.75 4.42 4.68
N GLY A 152 8.19 5.57 4.40
CA GLY A 152 6.89 5.67 3.78
C GLY A 152 6.97 5.37 2.29
N MET A 153 6.01 4.61 1.80
CA MET A 153 5.87 4.27 0.40
C MET A 153 4.40 4.17 0.02
N THR A 154 4.03 4.78 -1.07
CA THR A 154 2.71 4.60 -1.68
C THR A 154 2.80 3.82 -2.99
N MET A 155 1.67 3.29 -3.44
CA MET A 155 1.58 2.51 -4.67
C MET A 155 0.59 3.17 -5.63
N TRP A 156 1.13 3.81 -6.67
CA TRP A 156 0.34 4.43 -7.73
C TRP A 156 0.40 3.57 -9.00
N LEU A 157 0.07 2.31 -8.81
CA LEU A 157 -0.03 1.30 -9.85
C LEU A 157 -1.13 0.28 -9.49
N SER A 158 -1.61 -0.42 -10.46
CA SER A 158 -2.56 -1.51 -10.29
C SER A 158 -1.87 -2.85 -10.54
N GLY A 159 -2.07 -3.81 -9.65
CA GLY A 159 -1.47 -5.14 -9.76
C GLY A 159 -2.43 -6.24 -9.34
N LYS A 160 -2.38 -7.37 -10.04
CA LYS A 160 -3.24 -8.53 -9.78
C LYS A 160 -2.44 -9.83 -9.90
N MET A 161 -2.62 -10.71 -8.91
CA MET A 161 -2.20 -12.12 -9.04
C MET A 161 -3.25 -12.88 -9.86
N LYS A 162 -2.82 -13.54 -10.92
CA LYS A 162 -3.66 -14.48 -11.71
C LYS A 162 -3.70 -15.85 -11.06
N LYS A 163 -2.53 -16.37 -10.73
CA LYS A 163 -2.30 -17.63 -10.02
C LYS A 163 -0.98 -17.54 -9.24
N PRO A 164 -0.68 -18.47 -8.33
CA PRO A 164 0.62 -18.50 -7.64
C PRO A 164 1.79 -18.41 -8.62
N GLY A 165 2.71 -17.46 -8.41
CA GLY A 165 3.86 -17.22 -9.28
C GLY A 165 3.55 -16.49 -10.59
N TYR A 166 2.32 -15.98 -10.81
CA TYR A 166 1.98 -15.22 -12.02
C TYR A 166 1.25 -13.92 -11.67
N ALA A 167 1.88 -12.78 -11.93
CA ALA A 167 1.36 -11.45 -11.61
C ALA A 167 1.23 -10.56 -12.87
N GLU A 168 0.27 -9.67 -12.85
CA GLU A 168 0.09 -8.59 -13.84
C GLU A 168 0.18 -7.24 -13.15
N ILE A 169 0.90 -6.30 -13.76
CA ILE A 169 0.98 -4.90 -13.35
C ILE A 169 0.40 -4.04 -14.46
N LYS A 170 -0.53 -3.16 -14.09
CA LYS A 170 -1.24 -2.27 -15.00
C LYS A 170 -1.23 -0.83 -14.46
N HIS A 171 -1.44 0.14 -15.34
CA HIS A 171 -1.67 1.54 -14.98
C HIS A 171 -0.64 2.11 -13.99
N VAL A 172 0.65 2.04 -14.37
CA VAL A 172 1.71 2.69 -13.59
C VAL A 172 1.62 4.20 -13.81
N GLN A 173 0.99 4.92 -12.88
CA GLN A 173 0.87 6.39 -12.93
C GLN A 173 2.11 7.08 -12.38
N ARG A 174 2.38 6.87 -11.08
CA ARG A 174 3.51 7.44 -10.35
C ARG A 174 4.39 6.36 -9.70
N GLY A 175 4.09 5.08 -9.93
CA GLY A 175 4.83 3.93 -9.43
C GLY A 175 4.92 3.88 -7.91
N TYR A 176 6.13 4.08 -7.38
CA TYR A 176 6.45 3.99 -5.96
C TYR A 176 7.06 5.28 -5.42
N PRO A 177 6.24 6.31 -5.09
CA PRO A 177 6.70 7.42 -4.24
C PRO A 177 7.21 6.90 -2.91
N ILE A 178 8.47 7.23 -2.58
CA ILE A 178 9.15 6.72 -1.37
C ILE A 178 9.94 7.84 -0.70
N LYS A 179 9.86 7.93 0.63
CA LYS A 179 10.66 8.84 1.44
C LYS A 179 10.82 8.32 2.86
N GLU A 180 11.96 8.65 3.46
CA GLU A 180 12.25 8.39 4.86
C GLU A 180 11.30 9.15 5.81
N VAL A 181 11.02 8.54 6.96
CA VAL A 181 10.32 9.18 8.09
C VAL A 181 11.31 9.87 9.01
N HIS A 182 12.46 9.25 9.25
CA HIS A 182 13.53 9.81 10.06
C HIS A 182 14.72 10.26 9.20
N PRO A 183 15.27 11.47 9.39
CA PRO A 183 16.35 12.02 8.55
C PRO A 183 17.58 11.13 8.41
N SER A 184 17.94 10.37 9.44
CA SER A 184 19.09 9.44 9.41
C SER A 184 18.98 8.37 8.32
N LYS A 185 17.80 8.13 7.75
CA LYS A 185 17.57 7.12 6.70
C LYS A 185 17.61 7.70 5.28
N LYS A 186 17.84 9.01 5.13
CA LYS A 186 17.81 9.71 3.85
C LYS A 186 18.76 9.09 2.80
N SER A 187 20.01 8.83 3.15
CA SER A 187 21.00 8.25 2.24
C SER A 187 20.57 6.88 1.71
N THR A 188 20.20 5.96 2.63
CA THR A 188 19.78 4.59 2.27
C THR A 188 18.47 4.58 1.49
N THR A 189 17.51 5.46 1.85
CA THR A 189 16.24 5.62 1.10
C THR A 189 16.50 6.15 -0.31
N ASN A 190 17.43 7.09 -0.49
CA ASN A 190 17.81 7.58 -1.82
C ASN A 190 18.45 6.49 -2.67
N LYS A 191 19.34 5.66 -2.10
CA LYS A 191 19.91 4.49 -2.81
C LYS A 191 18.80 3.54 -3.25
N LEU A 192 17.88 3.20 -2.36
CA LEU A 192 16.74 2.34 -2.67
C LEU A 192 15.87 2.91 -3.80
N ARG A 193 15.55 4.21 -3.75
CA ARG A 193 14.80 4.89 -4.79
C ARG A 193 15.51 4.86 -6.14
N THR A 194 16.82 5.06 -6.17
CA THR A 194 17.63 4.99 -7.39
C THR A 194 17.59 3.60 -8.02
N ILE A 195 17.63 2.53 -7.20
CA ILE A 195 17.50 1.16 -7.69
C ILE A 195 16.12 0.93 -8.30
N ILE A 196 15.05 1.34 -7.62
CA ILE A 196 13.67 1.19 -8.12
C ILE A 196 13.49 1.96 -9.43
N LYS A 197 14.06 3.18 -9.54
CA LYS A 197 13.96 4.03 -10.74
C LYS A 197 14.49 3.39 -12.00
N LYS A 198 15.41 2.44 -11.93
CA LYS A 198 15.91 1.73 -13.09
C LYS A 198 14.83 0.96 -13.87
N ARG A 199 13.73 0.58 -13.20
CA ARG A 199 12.67 -0.29 -13.77
C ARG A 199 11.24 0.19 -13.52
N CYS A 200 11.03 1.15 -12.62
CA CYS A 200 9.72 1.70 -12.31
C CYS A 200 9.85 3.15 -11.86
N ILE A 201 8.84 3.96 -12.12
CA ILE A 201 8.77 5.33 -11.64
C ILE A 201 8.83 5.34 -10.10
N SER A 202 9.70 6.17 -9.53
CA SER A 202 9.80 6.38 -8.09
C SER A 202 10.19 7.84 -7.83
N PRO A 203 9.21 8.75 -7.78
CA PRO A 203 9.46 10.18 -7.63
C PRO A 203 9.96 10.51 -6.22
N ASN A 204 10.69 11.60 -6.11
CA ASN A 204 10.95 12.22 -4.82
C ASN A 204 9.67 12.95 -4.37
N VAL A 205 9.30 12.81 -3.11
CA VAL A 205 8.13 13.49 -2.55
C VAL A 205 8.54 14.51 -1.50
N ARG A 206 7.84 15.64 -1.47
CA ARG A 206 8.14 16.73 -0.50
C ARG A 206 7.81 16.31 0.92
N ASN A 207 6.65 15.69 1.12
CA ASN A 207 6.16 15.26 2.42
C ASN A 207 5.50 13.87 2.30
N ILE A 208 6.03 12.89 3.02
CA ILE A 208 5.53 11.51 2.96
C ILE A 208 4.20 11.33 3.70
N TYR A 209 3.94 12.11 4.73
CA TYR A 209 2.67 12.08 5.44
C TYR A 209 1.52 12.56 4.54
N SER A 210 1.77 13.63 3.78
CA SER A 210 0.85 14.14 2.75
C SER A 210 0.61 13.10 1.64
N GLU A 211 1.67 12.49 1.12
CA GLU A 211 1.58 11.50 0.05
C GLU A 211 0.74 10.28 0.45
N ILE A 212 0.96 9.77 1.66
CA ILE A 212 0.21 8.63 2.20
C ILE A 212 -1.24 9.01 2.47
N TYR A 213 -1.48 10.21 3.02
CA TYR A 213 -2.83 10.71 3.22
C TYR A 213 -3.60 10.81 1.90
N ILE A 214 -3.02 11.47 0.89
CA ILE A 214 -3.64 11.63 -0.43
C ILE A 214 -3.99 10.25 -1.02
N LYS A 215 -3.09 9.28 -0.91
CA LYS A 215 -3.37 7.92 -1.39
C LYS A 215 -4.50 7.24 -0.62
N ALA A 216 -4.52 7.37 0.69
CA ALA A 216 -5.55 6.77 1.54
C ALA A 216 -6.93 7.37 1.28
N ILE A 217 -7.04 8.70 1.25
CA ILE A 217 -8.33 9.37 1.04
C ILE A 217 -8.85 9.17 -0.38
N ASN A 218 -8.00 9.19 -1.40
CA ASN A 218 -8.39 8.86 -2.77
C ASN A 218 -8.91 7.43 -2.85
N SER A 219 -8.16 6.47 -2.28
CA SER A 219 -8.60 5.07 -2.27
C SER A 219 -9.93 4.89 -1.56
N PHE A 220 -10.15 5.58 -0.43
CA PHE A 220 -11.40 5.52 0.31
C PHE A 220 -12.56 6.15 -0.47
N ALA A 221 -12.46 7.42 -0.85
CA ALA A 221 -13.56 8.17 -1.44
C ALA A 221 -14.06 7.53 -2.74
N PHE A 222 -13.15 7.20 -3.65
CA PHE A 222 -13.54 6.59 -4.93
C PHE A 222 -14.12 5.18 -4.77
N ASN A 223 -13.51 4.32 -3.93
CA ASN A 223 -14.06 2.99 -3.72
C ASN A 223 -15.40 3.03 -2.96
N LEU A 224 -15.55 3.95 -1.99
CA LEU A 224 -16.80 4.10 -1.27
C LEU A 224 -17.96 4.47 -2.20
N ILE A 225 -17.77 5.50 -3.04
CA ILE A 225 -18.79 5.95 -3.98
C ILE A 225 -19.01 4.90 -5.10
N ALA A 226 -17.97 4.24 -5.58
CA ALA A 226 -18.11 3.15 -6.55
C ALA A 226 -18.90 1.95 -5.99
N LEU A 227 -18.73 1.62 -4.70
CA LEU A 227 -19.52 0.57 -4.04
C LEU A 227 -20.96 1.01 -3.77
N ASP A 228 -21.20 2.28 -3.46
CA ASP A 228 -22.54 2.83 -3.27
C ASP A 228 -23.34 2.81 -4.56
N THR A 229 -22.74 3.30 -5.65
CA THR A 229 -23.39 3.47 -6.97
C THR A 229 -23.23 2.29 -7.92
N GLU A 230 -22.31 1.33 -7.63
CA GLU A 230 -21.86 0.22 -8.49
C GLU A 230 -21.27 0.66 -9.84
N GLN A 231 -20.82 1.90 -9.93
CA GLN A 231 -20.29 2.52 -11.12
C GLN A 231 -18.77 2.37 -11.25
N ASN A 232 -18.31 2.11 -12.48
CA ASN A 232 -16.87 2.15 -12.82
C ASN A 232 -16.42 3.61 -13.07
N ASN A 233 -15.13 3.82 -13.31
CA ASN A 233 -14.57 5.16 -13.49
C ASN A 233 -15.23 5.96 -14.64
N PHE A 234 -15.58 5.30 -15.74
CA PHE A 234 -16.25 5.96 -16.87
C PHE A 234 -17.64 6.48 -16.50
N GLN A 235 -18.41 5.66 -15.77
CA GLN A 235 -19.75 6.02 -15.31
C GLN A 235 -19.68 7.09 -14.22
N LEU A 236 -18.74 6.96 -13.24
CA LEU A 236 -18.51 7.96 -12.21
C LEU A 236 -18.16 9.34 -12.81
N LYS A 237 -17.33 9.37 -13.87
CA LYS A 237 -16.95 10.62 -14.55
C LYS A 237 -18.16 11.39 -15.09
N LYS A 238 -19.20 10.68 -15.50
CA LYS A 238 -20.44 11.26 -16.05
C LYS A 238 -21.50 11.55 -14.98
N ASN A 239 -21.29 11.09 -13.74
CA ASN A 239 -22.26 11.23 -12.65
C ASN A 239 -21.89 12.40 -11.74
N GLU A 240 -22.51 13.56 -11.96
CA GLU A 240 -22.25 14.77 -11.16
C GLU A 240 -22.49 14.57 -9.66
N ASN A 241 -23.55 13.81 -9.29
CA ASN A 241 -23.83 13.54 -7.87
C ASN A 241 -22.74 12.69 -7.22
N ALA A 242 -22.17 11.74 -7.97
CA ALA A 242 -21.02 10.97 -7.50
C ALA A 242 -19.78 11.87 -7.32
N ILE A 243 -19.52 12.77 -8.27
CA ILE A 243 -18.42 13.76 -8.17
C ILE A 243 -18.62 14.68 -6.96
N LYS A 244 -19.83 15.25 -6.78
CA LYS A 244 -20.17 16.07 -5.62
C LYS A 244 -19.97 15.30 -4.31
N SER A 245 -20.32 14.02 -4.28
CA SER A 245 -20.14 13.15 -3.10
C SER A 245 -18.64 12.91 -2.78
N ILE A 246 -17.82 12.63 -3.80
CA ILE A 246 -16.37 12.49 -3.65
C ILE A 246 -15.75 13.79 -3.12
N ASN A 247 -16.16 14.96 -3.66
CA ASN A 247 -15.68 16.25 -3.18
C ASN A 247 -16.06 16.51 -1.71
N LYS A 248 -17.28 16.18 -1.27
CA LYS A 248 -17.69 16.31 0.14
C LYS A 248 -16.84 15.45 1.06
N ILE A 249 -16.52 14.20 0.66
CA ILE A 249 -15.62 13.32 1.43
C ILE A 249 -14.23 13.96 1.51
N PHE A 250 -13.67 14.44 0.40
CA PHE A 250 -12.39 15.13 0.41
C PHE A 250 -12.40 16.34 1.33
N PHE A 251 -13.41 17.20 1.25
CA PHE A 251 -13.53 18.38 2.08
C PHE A 251 -13.51 18.05 3.58
N GLU A 252 -14.29 17.05 4.03
CA GLU A 252 -14.32 16.62 5.44
C GLU A 252 -12.91 16.22 5.92
N PHE A 253 -12.18 15.41 5.19
CA PHE A 253 -10.88 14.92 5.62
C PHE A 253 -9.72 15.87 5.33
N ASP A 254 -9.77 16.63 4.23
CA ASP A 254 -8.75 17.63 3.92
C ASP A 254 -8.73 18.75 4.96
N SER A 255 -9.92 19.16 5.47
CA SER A 255 -10.02 20.13 6.55
C SER A 255 -9.36 19.63 7.86
N ILE A 256 -9.49 18.34 8.14
CA ILE A 256 -8.83 17.70 9.30
C ILE A 256 -7.30 17.76 9.13
N VAL A 257 -6.82 17.31 8.01
CA VAL A 257 -5.37 17.16 7.74
C VAL A 257 -4.69 18.52 7.68
N SER A 258 -5.36 19.51 7.07
CA SER A 258 -4.88 20.90 7.07
C SER A 258 -4.78 21.48 8.48
N SER A 259 -5.77 21.21 9.35
CA SER A 259 -5.71 21.67 10.75
C SER A 259 -4.60 21.00 11.58
N LEU A 260 -4.04 19.88 11.10
CA LEU A 260 -2.87 19.22 11.68
C LEU A 260 -1.54 19.71 11.09
N GLY A 261 -1.56 20.74 10.22
CA GLY A 261 -0.38 21.29 9.58
C GLY A 261 0.24 20.39 8.49
N ILE A 262 -0.53 19.40 7.98
CA ILE A 262 -0.06 18.55 6.89
C ILE A 262 -0.46 19.20 5.56
N PRO A 263 0.51 19.58 4.71
CA PRO A 263 0.21 20.25 3.47
C PRO A 263 -0.44 19.28 2.46
N ILE A 264 -1.43 19.77 1.72
CA ILE A 264 -2.08 19.03 0.64
C ILE A 264 -1.61 19.64 -0.69
N PHE A 265 -0.72 18.95 -1.39
CA PHE A 265 -0.11 19.43 -2.63
C PHE A 265 -0.95 19.23 -3.89
N GLN A 266 -2.11 18.60 -3.78
CA GLN A 266 -3.05 18.36 -4.88
C GLN A 266 -4.46 18.80 -4.49
N SER A 267 -5.07 19.66 -5.29
CA SER A 267 -6.48 20.03 -5.12
C SER A 267 -7.41 18.83 -5.30
N ALA A 268 -8.61 18.89 -4.72
CA ALA A 268 -9.63 17.87 -4.90
C ALA A 268 -9.96 17.63 -6.37
N SER A 269 -10.13 18.70 -7.16
CA SER A 269 -10.37 18.63 -8.60
C SER A 269 -9.25 17.92 -9.37
N SER A 270 -7.99 18.25 -9.06
CA SER A 270 -6.83 17.57 -9.68
C SER A 270 -6.82 16.08 -9.37
N ARG A 271 -7.12 15.68 -8.13
CA ARG A 271 -7.20 14.26 -7.71
C ARG A 271 -8.34 13.53 -8.42
N ILE A 272 -9.49 14.17 -8.58
CA ILE A 272 -10.64 13.61 -9.30
C ILE A 272 -10.30 13.40 -10.77
N ASN A 273 -9.81 14.44 -11.44
CA ASN A 273 -9.46 14.39 -12.85
C ASN A 273 -8.40 13.30 -13.12
N GLN A 274 -7.35 13.24 -12.30
CA GLN A 274 -6.29 12.22 -12.43
C GLN A 274 -6.82 10.80 -12.25
N THR A 275 -7.71 10.56 -11.28
CA THR A 275 -8.27 9.24 -11.03
C THR A 275 -9.24 8.79 -12.12
N LEU A 276 -10.04 9.72 -12.64
CA LEU A 276 -11.04 9.46 -13.67
C LEU A 276 -10.52 9.62 -15.10
N SER A 277 -9.24 10.00 -15.30
CA SER A 277 -8.61 10.04 -16.63
C SER A 277 -8.51 8.66 -17.27
N SER A 278 -8.36 7.60 -16.47
CA SER A 278 -8.36 6.22 -16.95
C SER A 278 -9.78 5.67 -17.03
N THR A 279 -10.44 5.87 -18.17
CA THR A 279 -11.86 5.54 -18.38
C THR A 279 -12.20 4.06 -18.29
N ARG A 280 -11.24 3.17 -18.61
CA ARG A 280 -11.44 1.71 -18.58
C ARG A 280 -11.03 1.03 -17.27
N HIS A 281 -10.52 1.81 -16.31
CA HIS A 281 -10.14 1.26 -15.02
C HIS A 281 -11.36 1.03 -14.13
N THR A 282 -11.55 -0.21 -13.70
CA THR A 282 -12.51 -0.54 -12.63
C THR A 282 -11.79 -0.57 -11.30
N LEU A 283 -12.30 0.16 -10.32
CA LEU A 283 -11.74 0.23 -8.97
C LEU A 283 -11.68 -1.17 -8.35
N SER A 284 -10.58 -1.45 -7.65
CA SER A 284 -10.27 -2.80 -7.15
C SER A 284 -11.35 -3.37 -6.24
N MET A 285 -11.90 -2.55 -5.35
CA MET A 285 -12.94 -2.99 -4.40
C MET A 285 -14.27 -3.25 -5.09
N LEU A 286 -14.63 -2.46 -6.10
CA LEU A 286 -15.80 -2.75 -6.92
C LEU A 286 -15.63 -4.04 -7.74
N THR A 287 -14.41 -4.30 -8.23
CA THR A 287 -14.08 -5.56 -8.89
C THR A 287 -14.19 -6.75 -7.95
N ASP A 288 -13.70 -6.62 -6.72
CA ASP A 288 -13.80 -7.68 -5.71
C ASP A 288 -15.26 -7.90 -5.27
N PHE A 289 -16.03 -6.83 -5.08
CA PHE A 289 -17.46 -6.88 -4.78
C PHE A 289 -18.24 -7.65 -5.85
N LYS A 290 -18.12 -7.26 -7.12
CA LYS A 290 -18.79 -7.93 -8.25
C LYS A 290 -18.40 -9.40 -8.43
N LYS A 291 -17.30 -9.84 -7.83
CA LYS A 291 -16.82 -11.24 -7.83
C LYS A 291 -17.17 -11.99 -6.55
N GLY A 292 -18.04 -11.48 -5.71
CA GLY A 292 -18.39 -12.07 -4.43
C GLY A 292 -17.24 -12.14 -3.42
N LYS A 293 -16.16 -11.37 -3.61
CA LYS A 293 -14.99 -11.40 -2.72
C LYS A 293 -15.15 -10.42 -1.57
N LYS A 294 -14.44 -10.69 -0.48
CA LYS A 294 -14.34 -9.76 0.66
C LYS A 294 -13.68 -8.45 0.25
N VAL A 295 -14.31 -7.33 0.65
CA VAL A 295 -13.90 -5.95 0.34
C VAL A 295 -13.23 -5.30 1.55
N GLU A 296 -12.08 -4.67 1.34
CA GLU A 296 -11.24 -4.12 2.42
C GLU A 296 -11.59 -2.66 2.82
N ILE A 297 -12.77 -2.14 2.47
CA ILE A 297 -13.15 -0.74 2.75
C ILE A 297 -13.19 -0.44 4.26
N ALA A 298 -13.50 -1.44 5.09
CA ALA A 298 -13.56 -1.29 6.55
C ALA A 298 -12.19 -0.94 7.15
N TYR A 299 -11.09 -1.43 6.59
CA TYR A 299 -9.74 -1.10 7.07
C TYR A 299 -9.37 0.36 6.78
N LEU A 300 -9.72 0.86 5.59
CA LEU A 300 -9.54 2.28 5.26
C LEU A 300 -10.37 3.16 6.17
N TRP A 301 -11.64 2.82 6.36
CA TRP A 301 -12.55 3.54 7.26
C TRP A 301 -12.00 3.60 8.68
N LYS A 302 -11.55 2.45 9.25
CA LYS A 302 -11.01 2.39 10.61
C LYS A 302 -9.91 3.43 10.84
N THR A 303 -8.99 3.57 9.90
CA THR A 303 -7.86 4.51 10.03
C THR A 303 -8.29 5.97 9.83
N LEU A 304 -9.23 6.25 8.92
CA LEU A 304 -9.77 7.58 8.69
C LEU A 304 -10.69 8.02 9.85
N LEU A 305 -11.49 7.11 10.41
CA LEU A 305 -12.28 7.37 11.61
C LEU A 305 -11.39 7.68 12.81
N LEU A 306 -10.28 6.94 12.97
CA LEU A 306 -9.30 7.23 14.01
C LEU A 306 -8.72 8.64 13.85
N LEU A 307 -8.39 9.05 12.63
CA LEU A 307 -7.92 10.41 12.34
C LEU A 307 -8.95 11.46 12.78
N ALA A 308 -10.21 11.28 12.41
CA ALA A 308 -11.29 12.20 12.78
C ALA A 308 -11.49 12.28 14.30
N ASN A 309 -11.47 11.13 14.98
CA ASN A 309 -11.63 11.06 16.45
C ASN A 309 -10.47 11.75 17.19
N LEU A 310 -9.22 11.52 16.77
CA LEU A 310 -8.04 12.17 17.35
C LEU A 310 -8.03 13.68 17.12
N SER A 311 -8.57 14.13 16.01
CA SER A 311 -8.71 15.54 15.66
C SER A 311 -9.97 16.19 16.23
N LYS A 312 -10.85 15.41 16.88
CA LYS A 312 -12.18 15.87 17.40
C LYS A 312 -13.04 16.54 16.33
N LYS A 313 -12.91 16.09 15.06
CA LYS A 313 -13.67 16.64 13.92
C LYS A 313 -14.79 15.70 13.50
N LYS A 314 -15.92 16.30 13.10
CA LYS A 314 -17.09 15.56 12.60
C LYS A 314 -16.92 15.24 11.11
N ILE A 315 -17.30 14.03 10.70
CA ILE A 315 -17.27 13.51 9.32
C ILE A 315 -18.64 12.91 9.00
N ASN A 316 -19.69 13.73 9.13
CA ASN A 316 -21.06 13.27 9.09
C ASN A 316 -21.45 12.70 7.72
N PHE A 317 -21.03 13.36 6.63
CA PHE A 317 -21.34 12.90 5.28
C PHE A 317 -20.67 11.57 4.99
N SER A 318 -19.37 11.46 5.21
CA SER A 318 -18.60 10.22 4.99
C SER A 318 -19.15 9.07 5.84
N LYS A 319 -19.51 9.34 7.10
CA LYS A 319 -20.11 8.35 8.00
C LYS A 319 -21.46 7.83 7.50
N LYS A 320 -22.32 8.73 6.97
CA LYS A 320 -23.63 8.37 6.39
C LYS A 320 -23.45 7.42 5.19
N ILE A 321 -22.62 7.78 4.23
CA ILE A 321 -22.37 6.96 3.03
C ILE A 321 -21.70 5.62 3.40
N TYR A 322 -20.71 5.66 4.31
CA TYR A 322 -20.06 4.43 4.77
C TYR A 322 -21.04 3.45 5.42
N LYS A 323 -21.95 3.92 6.27
CA LYS A 323 -22.99 3.06 6.88
C LYS A 323 -23.86 2.40 5.82
N LYS A 324 -24.30 3.15 4.79
CA LYS A 324 -25.09 2.61 3.67
C LYS A 324 -24.35 1.50 2.94
N VAL A 325 -23.08 1.73 2.59
CA VAL A 325 -22.23 0.73 1.93
C VAL A 325 -21.96 -0.47 2.83
N LEU A 326 -21.75 -0.24 4.13
CA LEU A 326 -21.52 -1.33 5.09
C LEU A 326 -22.71 -2.30 5.16
N ILE A 327 -23.95 -1.78 5.20
CA ILE A 327 -25.17 -2.60 5.18
C ILE A 327 -25.23 -3.44 3.91
N LYS A 328 -24.98 -2.81 2.73
CA LYS A 328 -24.93 -3.48 1.44
C LYS A 328 -23.91 -4.62 1.42
N LEU A 329 -22.68 -4.36 1.90
CA LEU A 329 -21.61 -5.37 1.94
C LEU A 329 -21.92 -6.52 2.90
N LYS A 330 -22.56 -6.25 4.04
CA LYS A 330 -22.99 -7.28 4.99
C LYS A 330 -24.06 -8.18 4.37
N LYS A 331 -25.09 -7.56 3.77
CA LYS A 331 -26.19 -8.29 3.10
C LYS A 331 -25.66 -9.25 2.03
N ASN A 332 -24.65 -8.85 1.29
CA ASN A 332 -24.06 -9.64 0.20
C ASN A 332 -22.89 -10.54 0.64
N GLY A 333 -22.59 -10.62 1.95
CA GLY A 333 -21.47 -11.43 2.46
C GLY A 333 -20.06 -10.96 2.02
N ASN A 334 -19.94 -9.71 1.52
CA ASN A 334 -18.69 -9.17 0.97
C ASN A 334 -17.83 -8.38 1.97
N LEU A 335 -18.22 -8.26 3.23
CA LEU A 335 -17.44 -7.55 4.23
C LEU A 335 -16.22 -8.39 4.67
N ALA A 336 -15.01 -7.75 4.68
CA ALA A 336 -13.76 -8.33 5.15
C ALA A 336 -13.58 -8.13 6.66
#